data_81ce6e8e9a024f1a0b07ece9e273e253
#
_entry.id   81ce6e8e9a024f1a0b07ece9e273e253
#
_cell.length_a   1.000
_cell.length_b   1.000
_cell.length_c   1.000
_cell.angle_alpha   90.00
_cell.angle_beta   90.00
_cell.angle_gamma   90.00
#
_symmetry.space_group_name_H-M   'P 1'
#
loop_
_entity.id
_entity.type
_entity.pdbx_description
1 polymer ?
#
loop_
_entity_poly.entity_id
_entity_poly.type
_entity_poly.pdbx_seq_one_letter_code
_entity_poly.pdbx_strand_id
1 'polypeptide(L)'
;MGLIGLNGAGKTTMLTSLCDVHRGARFDVLRYRGREVRPGDERFKAARYLSLADDSSFPTWNLEAFIGFLEHAYRLRPDRGRLEELIEGFDYGRYRTTAFSRLSSGSRKKANLIAAFYLTPPLLFLDEPVDFLDFAATEFLYRCINDAVASGRSVLLSSHIAESFTRCTRRLYVLSAGRMTGPFSTPEDSDAVAALVS
;
A
#
# COMPACT_ATOMS: atom_id res chain seq x y z
N MET A 1 -3.52 7.67 -6.60
CA MET A 1 -4.92 7.98 -6.19
C MET A 1 -5.02 7.83 -4.69
N GLY A 2 -5.79 8.70 -4.02
CA GLY A 2 -6.04 8.64 -2.58
C GLY A 2 -7.47 8.21 -2.27
N LEU A 3 -7.64 7.45 -1.19
CA LEU A 3 -8.92 7.08 -0.59
C LEU A 3 -8.97 7.67 0.82
N ILE A 4 -9.69 8.76 0.99
CA ILE A 4 -9.85 9.45 2.27
C ILE A 4 -11.20 9.09 2.90
N GLY A 5 -11.25 9.04 4.22
CA GLY A 5 -12.47 8.80 5.00
C GLY A 5 -12.15 8.64 6.48
N LEU A 6 -13.13 8.88 7.31
CA LEU A 6 -12.98 8.70 8.76
C LEU A 6 -12.63 7.25 9.13
N ASN A 7 -12.14 7.07 10.35
CA ASN A 7 -11.92 5.72 10.88
C ASN A 7 -13.26 4.96 10.92
N GLY A 8 -13.24 3.69 10.50
CA GLY A 8 -14.45 2.89 10.37
C GLY A 8 -15.27 3.11 9.08
N ALA A 9 -14.90 4.04 8.21
CA ALA A 9 -15.63 4.28 6.95
C ALA A 9 -15.58 3.10 5.96
N GLY A 10 -14.68 2.12 6.17
CA GLY A 10 -14.57 0.93 5.33
C GLY A 10 -13.41 0.95 4.33
N LYS A 11 -12.42 1.84 4.48
CA LYS A 11 -11.25 1.94 3.59
C LYS A 11 -10.51 0.60 3.47
N THR A 12 -10.11 0.03 4.60
CA THR A 12 -9.45 -1.30 4.67
C THR A 12 -10.33 -2.41 4.09
N THR A 13 -11.64 -2.40 4.40
CA THR A 13 -12.58 -3.38 3.87
C THR A 13 -12.64 -3.32 2.35
N MET A 14 -12.67 -2.12 1.76
CA MET A 14 -12.66 -1.93 0.32
C MET A 14 -11.35 -2.47 -0.31
N LEU A 15 -10.18 -2.10 0.24
CA LEU A 15 -8.89 -2.54 -0.27
C LEU A 15 -8.72 -4.07 -0.16
N THR A 16 -9.09 -4.65 0.97
CA THR A 16 -9.04 -6.11 1.19
C THR A 16 -10.03 -6.86 0.31
N SER A 17 -11.20 -6.28 0.01
CA SER A 17 -12.18 -6.85 -0.92
C SER A 17 -11.66 -6.88 -2.35
N LEU A 18 -11.03 -5.79 -2.82
CA LEU A 18 -10.39 -5.73 -4.13
C LEU A 18 -9.25 -6.74 -4.27
N CYS A 19 -8.63 -7.14 -3.15
CA CYS A 19 -7.52 -8.09 -3.12
C CYS A 19 -7.92 -9.54 -2.82
N ASP A 20 -9.22 -9.84 -2.70
CA ASP A 20 -9.74 -11.18 -2.38
C ASP A 20 -9.32 -11.68 -0.97
N VAL A 21 -8.95 -10.75 -0.09
CA VAL A 21 -8.64 -11.03 1.32
C VAL A 21 -9.91 -11.03 2.15
N HIS A 22 -10.77 -10.02 1.97
CA HIS A 22 -12.08 -9.96 2.58
C HIS A 22 -13.09 -10.71 1.70
N ARG A 23 -13.54 -11.86 2.16
CA ARG A 23 -14.51 -12.70 1.44
C ARG A 23 -15.95 -12.21 1.66
N GLY A 24 -16.77 -12.34 0.62
CA GLY A 24 -18.19 -11.96 0.67
C GLY A 24 -18.51 -10.60 0.00
N ALA A 25 -17.51 -9.85 -0.43
CA ALA A 25 -17.75 -8.67 -1.26
C ALA A 25 -18.31 -9.08 -2.63
N ARG A 26 -19.30 -8.33 -3.11
CA ARG A 26 -19.88 -8.50 -4.45
C ARG A 26 -19.53 -7.29 -5.28
N PHE A 27 -19.10 -7.52 -6.51
CA PHE A 27 -18.81 -6.50 -7.50
C PHE A 27 -19.73 -6.73 -8.68
N ASP A 28 -20.54 -5.74 -9.03
CA ASP A 28 -21.36 -5.80 -10.23
C ASP A 28 -20.46 -5.82 -11.47
N VAL A 29 -19.45 -4.97 -11.47
CA VAL A 29 -18.42 -4.91 -12.53
C VAL A 29 -17.09 -4.54 -11.92
N LEU A 30 -16.06 -5.33 -12.19
CA LEU A 30 -14.66 -5.00 -11.91
C LEU A 30 -13.86 -5.13 -13.21
N ARG A 31 -13.16 -4.07 -13.61
CA ARG A 31 -12.34 -4.08 -14.82
C ARG A 31 -10.90 -3.72 -14.54
N TYR A 32 -10.00 -4.49 -15.12
CA TYR A 32 -8.57 -4.22 -15.15
C TYR A 32 -8.06 -4.18 -16.58
N ARG A 33 -7.43 -3.07 -17.00
CA ARG A 33 -6.95 -2.85 -18.38
C ARG A 33 -8.03 -3.12 -19.44
N GLY A 34 -9.25 -2.64 -19.19
CA GLY A 34 -10.38 -2.77 -20.10
C GLY A 34 -11.05 -4.15 -20.12
N ARG A 35 -10.54 -5.14 -19.40
CA ARG A 35 -11.11 -6.49 -19.30
C ARG A 35 -11.82 -6.67 -17.96
N GLU A 36 -12.95 -7.34 -18.00
CA GLU A 36 -13.65 -7.74 -16.79
C GLU A 36 -12.84 -8.82 -16.06
N VAL A 37 -12.72 -8.66 -14.75
CA VAL A 37 -11.98 -9.57 -13.87
C VAL A 37 -12.75 -9.81 -12.56
N ARG A 38 -12.39 -10.90 -11.89
CA ARG A 38 -12.82 -11.14 -10.50
C ARG A 38 -11.63 -10.93 -9.56
N PRO A 39 -11.85 -10.56 -8.28
CA PRO A 39 -10.76 -10.43 -7.32
C PRO A 39 -9.86 -11.68 -7.23
N GLY A 40 -10.45 -12.88 -7.37
CA GLY A 40 -9.74 -14.16 -7.30
C GLY A 40 -8.94 -14.56 -8.56
N ASP A 41 -9.07 -13.82 -9.67
CA ASP A 41 -8.40 -14.18 -10.94
C ASP A 41 -6.88 -14.11 -10.81
N GLU A 42 -6.19 -15.17 -11.22
CA GLU A 42 -4.72 -15.33 -11.14
C GLU A 42 -3.97 -14.15 -11.76
N ARG A 43 -4.38 -13.71 -12.95
CA ARG A 43 -3.76 -12.57 -13.65
C ARG A 43 -3.94 -11.26 -12.89
N PHE A 44 -5.07 -11.08 -12.22
CA PHE A 44 -5.33 -9.89 -11.43
C PHE A 44 -4.61 -9.97 -10.09
N LYS A 45 -4.48 -11.16 -9.48
CA LYS A 45 -3.66 -11.39 -8.28
C LYS A 45 -2.19 -11.08 -8.56
N ALA A 46 -1.64 -11.58 -9.64
CA ALA A 46 -0.24 -11.32 -10.03
C ALA A 46 0.05 -9.85 -10.38
N ALA A 47 -0.98 -9.07 -10.72
CA ALA A 47 -0.82 -7.66 -11.08
C ALA A 47 -0.89 -6.70 -9.90
N ARG A 48 -1.16 -7.16 -8.69
CA ARG A 48 -1.39 -6.29 -7.52
C ARG A 48 -0.68 -6.77 -6.27
N TYR A 49 -0.43 -5.83 -5.38
CA TYR A 49 0.03 -6.09 -4.02
C TYR A 49 -0.69 -5.17 -3.04
N LEU A 50 -1.04 -5.68 -1.87
CA LEU A 50 -1.65 -4.93 -0.78
C LEU A 50 -0.73 -4.93 0.43
N SER A 51 -0.33 -3.75 0.88
CA SER A 51 0.31 -3.53 2.18
C SER A 51 -0.75 -3.04 3.17
N LEU A 52 -1.05 -3.84 4.16
CA LEU A 52 -2.04 -3.52 5.19
C LEU A 52 -1.48 -2.56 6.25
N ALA A 53 -2.37 -1.86 6.93
CA ALA A 53 -2.05 -1.00 8.06
C ALA A 53 -1.39 -1.80 9.19
N ASP A 54 -1.98 -2.94 9.54
CA ASP A 54 -1.42 -3.92 10.48
C ASP A 54 -1.42 -5.30 9.81
N ASP A 55 -0.22 -5.80 9.54
CA ASP A 55 -0.02 -7.12 8.98
C ASP A 55 0.79 -7.97 9.97
N SER A 56 0.12 -8.94 10.57
CA SER A 56 0.73 -9.91 11.49
C SER A 56 1.01 -11.27 10.82
N SER A 57 0.94 -11.33 9.49
CA SER A 57 1.26 -12.53 8.73
C SER A 57 2.71 -12.96 8.96
N PHE A 58 2.96 -14.24 8.91
CA PHE A 58 4.31 -14.83 8.99
C PHE A 58 5.13 -14.42 10.22
N PRO A 59 4.62 -14.56 11.46
CA PRO A 59 5.26 -14.01 12.67
C PRO A 59 6.69 -14.53 12.94
N THR A 60 7.01 -15.74 12.46
CA THR A 60 8.32 -16.36 12.62
C THR A 60 9.34 -16.01 11.52
N TRP A 61 8.88 -15.34 10.47
CA TRP A 61 9.75 -14.96 9.34
C TRP A 61 10.47 -13.65 9.64
N ASN A 62 11.60 -13.47 8.96
CA ASN A 62 12.31 -12.20 8.86
C ASN A 62 12.17 -11.63 7.44
N LEU A 63 12.74 -10.44 7.20
CA LEU A 63 12.64 -9.80 5.89
C LEU A 63 13.19 -10.67 4.75
N GLU A 64 14.32 -11.36 4.96
CA GLU A 64 14.96 -12.17 3.93
C GLU A 64 14.10 -13.36 3.52
N ALA A 65 13.53 -14.07 4.50
CA ALA A 65 12.61 -15.17 4.24
C ALA A 65 11.35 -14.69 3.51
N PHE A 66 10.82 -13.53 3.92
CA PHE A 66 9.64 -12.94 3.31
C PHE A 66 9.90 -12.50 1.87
N ILE A 67 11.00 -11.81 1.59
CA ILE A 67 11.38 -11.42 0.22
C ILE A 67 11.61 -12.66 -0.67
N GLY A 68 12.32 -13.67 -0.18
CA GLY A 68 12.52 -14.92 -0.94
C GLY A 68 11.21 -15.63 -1.29
N PHE A 69 10.25 -15.66 -0.36
CA PHE A 69 8.91 -16.17 -0.65
C PHE A 69 8.20 -15.36 -1.73
N LEU A 70 8.26 -14.03 -1.66
CA LEU A 70 7.62 -13.14 -2.63
C LEU A 70 8.28 -13.24 -4.01
N GLU A 71 9.61 -13.34 -4.08
CA GLU A 71 10.34 -13.61 -5.33
C GLU A 71 9.82 -14.88 -6.02
N HIS A 72 9.63 -15.94 -5.23
CA HIS A 72 9.08 -17.20 -5.75
C HIS A 72 7.61 -17.05 -6.18
N ALA A 73 6.76 -16.46 -5.33
CA ALA A 73 5.33 -16.33 -5.57
C ALA A 73 5.01 -15.44 -6.79
N TYR A 74 5.77 -14.37 -7.00
CA TYR A 74 5.61 -13.46 -8.13
C TYR A 74 6.53 -13.79 -9.31
N ARG A 75 7.33 -14.87 -9.23
CA ARG A 75 8.30 -15.31 -10.24
C ARG A 75 9.27 -14.20 -10.65
N LEU A 76 9.75 -13.46 -9.68
CA LEU A 76 10.71 -12.38 -9.89
C LEU A 76 12.14 -12.91 -9.92
N ARG A 77 12.99 -12.24 -10.67
CA ARG A 77 14.45 -12.38 -10.53
C ARG A 77 14.90 -11.53 -9.34
N PRO A 78 15.73 -12.09 -8.43
CA PRO A 78 16.27 -11.31 -7.32
C PRO A 78 17.00 -10.05 -7.78
N ASP A 79 16.62 -8.91 -7.22
CA ASP A 79 17.30 -7.62 -7.41
C ASP A 79 17.88 -7.16 -6.08
N ARG A 80 19.11 -7.57 -5.80
CA ARG A 80 19.78 -7.26 -4.53
C ARG A 80 20.09 -5.77 -4.38
N GLY A 81 20.40 -5.08 -5.48
CA GLY A 81 20.65 -3.64 -5.46
C GLY A 81 19.40 -2.87 -5.01
N ARG A 82 18.26 -3.20 -5.60
CA ARG A 82 16.98 -2.59 -5.23
C ARG A 82 16.58 -2.91 -3.79
N LEU A 83 16.82 -4.13 -3.34
CA LEU A 83 16.52 -4.52 -1.96
C LEU A 83 17.35 -3.71 -0.95
N GLU A 84 18.67 -3.59 -1.19
CA GLU A 84 19.56 -2.80 -0.31
C GLU A 84 19.14 -1.32 -0.28
N GLU A 85 18.84 -0.72 -1.43
CA GLU A 85 18.34 0.67 -1.50
C GLU A 85 17.11 0.89 -0.62
N LEU A 86 16.16 -0.05 -0.64
CA LEU A 86 14.95 0.03 0.17
C LEU A 86 15.24 -0.18 1.67
N ILE A 87 16.14 -1.13 2.00
CA ILE A 87 16.57 -1.38 3.37
C ILE A 87 17.25 -0.14 3.97
N GLU A 88 18.16 0.48 3.23
CA GLU A 88 18.84 1.71 3.65
C GLU A 88 17.85 2.87 3.79
N GLY A 89 17.00 3.07 2.79
CA GLY A 89 16.04 4.17 2.76
C GLY A 89 15.02 4.16 3.90
N PHE A 90 14.62 2.97 4.36
CA PHE A 90 13.75 2.80 5.53
C PHE A 90 14.52 2.66 6.86
N ASP A 91 15.84 2.77 6.87
CA ASP A 91 16.69 2.48 8.05
C ASP A 91 16.34 1.12 8.69
N TYR A 92 16.31 0.08 7.87
CA TYR A 92 15.85 -1.25 8.30
C TYR A 92 17.02 -2.24 8.55
N GLY A 93 18.26 -1.89 8.22
CA GLY A 93 19.41 -2.81 8.20
C GLY A 93 19.57 -3.67 9.46
N ARG A 94 19.45 -3.06 10.64
CA ARG A 94 19.59 -3.75 11.96
C ARG A 94 18.48 -4.77 12.25
N TYR A 95 17.36 -4.72 11.55
CA TYR A 95 16.20 -5.61 11.75
C TYR A 95 16.11 -6.73 10.72
N ARG A 96 17.01 -6.77 9.75
CA ARG A 96 16.96 -7.62 8.56
C ARG A 96 16.69 -9.10 8.87
N THR A 97 17.33 -9.62 9.92
CA THR A 97 17.23 -11.02 10.38
C THR A 97 16.29 -11.21 11.57
N THR A 98 15.66 -10.15 12.03
CA THR A 98 14.77 -10.20 13.21
C THR A 98 13.40 -10.75 12.78
N ALA A 99 12.90 -11.75 13.52
CA ALA A 99 11.56 -12.29 13.28
C ALA A 99 10.47 -11.22 13.46
N PHE A 100 9.45 -11.21 12.59
CA PHE A 100 8.40 -10.18 12.59
C PHE A 100 7.64 -10.09 13.91
N SER A 101 7.46 -11.20 14.62
CA SER A 101 6.86 -11.21 15.97
C SER A 101 7.65 -10.44 17.03
N ARG A 102 8.95 -10.18 16.79
CA ARG A 102 9.84 -9.46 17.70
C ARG A 102 10.04 -8.00 17.34
N LEU A 103 9.41 -7.53 16.26
CA LEU A 103 9.49 -6.16 15.77
C LEU A 103 8.43 -5.28 16.42
N SER A 104 8.76 -3.98 16.58
CA SER A 104 7.75 -2.96 16.83
C SER A 104 6.79 -2.82 15.64
N SER A 105 5.61 -2.22 15.84
CA SER A 105 4.67 -1.93 14.77
C SER A 105 5.31 -1.14 13.64
N GLY A 106 6.10 -0.10 13.95
CA GLY A 106 6.80 0.70 12.94
C GLY A 106 7.85 -0.10 12.17
N SER A 107 8.65 -0.95 12.84
CA SER A 107 9.64 -1.78 12.14
C SER A 107 8.96 -2.83 11.27
N ARG A 108 7.83 -3.41 11.70
CA ARG A 108 7.04 -4.35 10.89
C ARG A 108 6.43 -3.65 9.68
N LYS A 109 5.91 -2.42 9.86
CA LYS A 109 5.42 -1.59 8.77
C LYS A 109 6.49 -1.32 7.73
N LYS A 110 7.71 -0.95 8.16
CA LYS A 110 8.87 -0.76 7.26
C LYS A 110 9.16 -2.03 6.45
N ALA A 111 9.14 -3.22 7.05
CA ALA A 111 9.34 -4.48 6.33
C ALA A 111 8.28 -4.72 5.24
N ASN A 112 7.01 -4.47 5.55
CA ASN A 112 5.91 -4.61 4.59
C ASN A 112 6.00 -3.61 3.45
N LEU A 113 6.44 -2.37 3.72
CA LEU A 113 6.67 -1.36 2.69
C LEU A 113 7.88 -1.71 1.81
N ILE A 114 8.98 -2.21 2.40
CA ILE A 114 10.12 -2.73 1.61
C ILE A 114 9.63 -3.79 0.63
N ALA A 115 8.86 -4.78 1.10
CA ALA A 115 8.29 -5.81 0.24
C ALA A 115 7.39 -5.23 -0.87
N ALA A 116 6.52 -4.28 -0.54
CA ALA A 116 5.60 -3.64 -1.48
C ALA A 116 6.32 -2.90 -2.62
N PHE A 117 7.42 -2.20 -2.32
CA PHE A 117 8.19 -1.46 -3.31
C PHE A 117 9.24 -2.32 -4.02
N TYR A 118 9.69 -3.40 -3.39
CA TYR A 118 10.56 -4.39 -4.01
C TYR A 118 9.85 -5.17 -5.11
N LEU A 119 8.61 -5.61 -4.89
CA LEU A 119 7.82 -6.39 -5.84
C LEU A 119 7.46 -5.66 -7.13
N THR A 120 7.46 -4.34 -7.13
CA THR A 120 7.09 -3.48 -8.28
C THR A 120 5.81 -3.88 -9.03
N PRO A 121 4.70 -4.21 -8.35
CA PRO A 121 3.48 -4.63 -9.03
C PRO A 121 2.87 -3.48 -9.84
N PRO A 122 2.15 -3.75 -10.96
CA PRO A 122 1.43 -2.73 -11.71
C PRO A 122 0.40 -1.95 -10.87
N LEU A 123 -0.21 -2.62 -9.89
CA LEU A 123 -1.16 -2.03 -8.95
C LEU A 123 -0.65 -2.21 -7.52
N LEU A 124 -0.44 -1.11 -6.82
CA LEU A 124 -0.04 -1.10 -5.42
C LEU A 124 -1.15 -0.48 -4.57
N PHE A 125 -1.64 -1.24 -3.61
CA PHE A 125 -2.60 -0.79 -2.61
C PHE A 125 -1.87 -0.63 -1.28
N LEU A 126 -1.97 0.57 -0.69
CA LEU A 126 -1.33 0.93 0.58
C LEU A 126 -2.40 1.36 1.58
N ASP A 127 -2.59 0.56 2.61
CA ASP A 127 -3.55 0.85 3.67
C ASP A 127 -2.85 1.52 4.83
N GLU A 128 -3.18 2.80 5.09
CA GLU A 128 -2.59 3.67 6.11
C GLU A 128 -1.05 3.54 6.17
N PRO A 129 -0.34 3.81 5.05
CA PRO A 129 1.08 3.46 4.93
C PRO A 129 2.01 4.29 5.82
N VAL A 130 1.57 5.46 6.28
CA VAL A 130 2.37 6.37 7.13
C VAL A 130 2.27 6.05 8.62
N ASP A 131 1.29 5.24 9.02
CA ASP A 131 1.11 4.90 10.43
C ASP A 131 2.35 4.25 11.02
N PHE A 132 2.74 4.69 12.22
CA PHE A 132 3.89 4.19 12.97
C PHE A 132 5.26 4.47 12.34
N LEU A 133 5.34 5.22 11.24
CA LEU A 133 6.62 5.63 10.65
C LEU A 133 7.17 6.88 11.36
N ASP A 134 8.50 6.93 11.48
CA ASP A 134 9.20 8.17 11.79
C ASP A 134 9.23 9.12 10.58
N PHE A 135 9.63 10.36 10.82
CA PHE A 135 9.66 11.39 9.78
C PHE A 135 10.52 10.98 8.57
N ALA A 136 11.72 10.44 8.80
CA ALA A 136 12.63 10.09 7.72
C ALA A 136 12.06 8.95 6.85
N ALA A 137 11.47 7.94 7.47
CA ALA A 137 10.80 6.84 6.76
C ALA A 137 9.56 7.30 5.99
N THR A 138 8.81 8.27 6.54
CA THR A 138 7.65 8.88 5.85
C THR A 138 8.10 9.64 4.61
N GLU A 139 9.14 10.45 4.69
CA GLU A 139 9.71 11.15 3.53
C GLU A 139 10.23 10.19 2.46
N PHE A 140 10.87 9.09 2.88
CA PHE A 140 11.32 8.07 1.95
C PHE A 140 10.15 7.33 1.30
N LEU A 141 9.10 7.02 2.06
CA LEU A 141 7.86 6.44 1.53
C LEU A 141 7.23 7.32 0.45
N TYR A 142 7.13 8.62 0.66
CA TYR A 142 6.56 9.55 -0.34
C TYR A 142 7.38 9.56 -1.63
N ARG A 143 8.71 9.50 -1.54
CA ARG A 143 9.58 9.34 -2.72
C ARG A 143 9.29 8.02 -3.43
N CYS A 144 9.25 6.90 -2.72
CA CYS A 144 8.94 5.59 -3.30
C CYS A 144 7.58 5.55 -4.01
N ILE A 145 6.56 6.22 -3.45
CA ILE A 145 5.23 6.31 -4.08
C ILE A 145 5.32 7.12 -5.39
N ASN A 146 5.98 8.28 -5.36
CA ASN A 146 6.11 9.14 -6.53
C ASN A 146 6.93 8.46 -7.64
N ASP A 147 8.02 7.77 -7.32
CA ASP A 147 8.82 6.99 -8.27
C ASP A 147 8.02 5.83 -8.86
N ALA A 148 7.19 5.17 -8.04
CA ALA A 148 6.28 4.14 -8.52
C ALA A 148 5.30 4.69 -9.56
N VAL A 149 4.71 5.85 -9.30
CA VAL A 149 3.79 6.52 -10.24
C VAL A 149 4.53 7.02 -11.48
N ALA A 150 5.71 7.61 -11.33
CA ALA A 150 6.54 8.06 -12.45
C ALA A 150 6.96 6.91 -13.38
N SER A 151 7.16 5.71 -12.84
CA SER A 151 7.44 4.49 -13.61
C SER A 151 6.20 3.84 -14.26
N GLY A 152 5.03 4.50 -14.21
CA GLY A 152 3.78 4.02 -14.84
C GLY A 152 2.96 3.04 -14.00
N ARG A 153 3.31 2.83 -12.75
CA ARG A 153 2.52 2.01 -11.83
C ARG A 153 1.32 2.80 -11.28
N SER A 154 0.28 2.10 -10.89
CA SER A 154 -0.88 2.69 -10.22
C SER A 154 -0.80 2.44 -8.73
N VAL A 155 -0.85 3.52 -7.94
CA VAL A 155 -0.88 3.44 -6.48
C VAL A 155 -2.22 3.97 -5.99
N LEU A 156 -2.89 3.19 -5.15
CA LEU A 156 -4.05 3.61 -4.36
C LEU A 156 -3.65 3.56 -2.89
N LEU A 157 -3.60 4.71 -2.25
CA LEU A 157 -3.32 4.80 -0.82
C LEU A 157 -4.56 5.23 -0.05
N SER A 158 -4.84 4.58 1.07
CA SER A 158 -5.77 5.07 2.08
C SER A 158 -4.98 5.82 3.15
N SER A 159 -5.53 6.90 3.67
CA SER A 159 -4.99 7.58 4.84
C SER A 159 -6.08 8.41 5.52
N HIS A 160 -5.85 8.73 6.79
CA HIS A 160 -6.56 9.77 7.52
C HIS A 160 -5.70 11.04 7.67
N ILE A 161 -4.45 11.02 7.18
CA ILE A 161 -3.49 12.14 7.22
C ILE A 161 -3.55 12.87 5.88
N ALA A 162 -4.08 14.09 5.90
CA ALA A 162 -4.29 14.91 4.71
C ALA A 162 -3.01 15.16 3.90
N GLU A 163 -1.87 15.36 4.56
CA GLU A 163 -0.57 15.58 3.93
C GLU A 163 -0.16 14.43 3.01
N SER A 164 -0.49 13.17 3.34
CA SER A 164 -0.19 12.02 2.49
C SER A 164 -0.79 12.17 1.09
N PHE A 165 -1.93 12.83 0.99
CA PHE A 165 -2.59 13.04 -0.29
C PHE A 165 -1.97 14.18 -1.08
N THR A 166 -1.71 15.33 -0.45
CA THR A 166 -1.08 16.49 -1.11
C THR A 166 0.29 16.14 -1.66
N ARG A 167 1.03 15.26 -0.98
CA ARG A 167 2.38 14.82 -1.35
C ARG A 167 2.43 13.76 -2.45
N CYS A 168 1.41 12.88 -2.53
CA CYS A 168 1.52 11.64 -3.32
C CYS A 168 0.36 11.39 -4.28
N THR A 169 -0.71 12.18 -4.28
CA THR A 169 -1.88 11.88 -5.10
C THR A 169 -2.30 13.05 -5.97
N ARG A 170 -2.91 12.73 -7.11
CA ARG A 170 -3.52 13.72 -8.01
C ARG A 170 -5.05 13.64 -8.01
N ARG A 171 -5.60 12.55 -7.51
CA ARG A 171 -7.04 12.30 -7.47
C ARG A 171 -7.41 11.69 -6.13
N LEU A 172 -8.51 12.17 -5.56
CA LEU A 172 -9.06 11.70 -4.30
C LEU A 172 -10.45 11.10 -4.50
N TYR A 173 -10.71 10.06 -3.75
CA TYR A 173 -12.05 9.53 -3.50
C TYR A 173 -12.34 9.67 -2.01
N VAL A 174 -13.55 10.09 -1.69
CA VAL A 174 -14.04 10.18 -0.32
C VAL A 174 -14.94 8.99 -0.04
N LEU A 175 -14.64 8.25 1.02
CA LEU A 175 -15.48 7.15 1.50
C LEU A 175 -16.18 7.59 2.80
N SER A 176 -17.48 7.71 2.75
CA SER A 176 -18.31 8.11 3.91
C SER A 176 -19.61 7.33 3.90
N ALA A 177 -20.03 6.82 5.06
CA ALA A 177 -21.28 6.07 5.25
C ALA A 177 -21.51 4.96 4.19
N GLY A 178 -20.43 4.24 3.83
CA GLY A 178 -20.48 3.16 2.84
C GLY A 178 -20.62 3.63 1.38
N ARG A 179 -20.52 4.93 1.12
CA ARG A 179 -20.58 5.50 -0.23
C ARG A 179 -19.25 6.12 -0.61
N MET A 180 -18.83 5.91 -1.85
CA MET A 180 -17.63 6.51 -2.41
C MET A 180 -18.05 7.62 -3.38
N THR A 181 -17.48 8.82 -3.19
CA THR A 181 -17.64 9.97 -4.08
C THR A 181 -16.31 10.40 -4.67
N GLY A 182 -16.32 11.01 -5.82
CA GLY A 182 -15.12 11.42 -6.57
C GLY A 182 -15.12 10.86 -8.00
N PRO A 183 -13.98 10.94 -8.72
CA PRO A 183 -12.72 11.51 -8.23
C PRO A 183 -12.72 13.04 -8.14
N PHE A 184 -12.13 13.56 -7.08
CA PHE A 184 -11.81 14.98 -6.95
C PHE A 184 -10.33 15.19 -7.32
N SER A 185 -9.97 16.36 -7.85
CA SER A 185 -8.57 16.77 -7.92
C SER A 185 -8.04 16.95 -6.49
N THR A 186 -6.83 16.45 -6.22
CA THR A 186 -6.23 16.64 -4.90
C THR A 186 -5.92 18.12 -4.69
N PRO A 187 -6.45 18.79 -3.65
CA PRO A 187 -6.04 20.13 -3.29
C PRO A 187 -4.56 20.19 -2.94
N GLU A 188 -3.95 21.36 -3.11
CA GLU A 188 -2.55 21.59 -2.71
C GLU A 188 -2.42 21.77 -1.19
N ASP A 189 -3.50 22.21 -0.53
CA ASP A 189 -3.56 22.46 0.90
C ASP A 189 -4.18 21.29 1.67
N SER A 190 -3.54 20.90 2.76
CA SER A 190 -3.99 19.82 3.65
C SER A 190 -5.32 20.14 4.35
N ASP A 191 -5.59 21.40 4.66
CA ASP A 191 -6.85 21.78 5.30
C ASP A 191 -8.02 21.61 4.32
N ALA A 192 -7.80 21.94 3.04
CA ALA A 192 -8.80 21.69 1.99
C ALA A 192 -9.05 20.21 1.76
N VAL A 193 -8.03 19.35 1.90
CA VAL A 193 -8.20 17.88 1.87
C VAL A 193 -9.02 17.40 3.07
N ALA A 194 -8.71 17.90 4.28
CA ALA A 194 -9.43 17.52 5.50
C ALA A 194 -10.91 17.91 5.44
N ALA A 195 -11.23 19.06 4.83
CA ALA A 195 -12.60 19.52 4.65
C ALA A 195 -13.47 18.62 3.76
N LEU A 196 -12.89 17.72 2.96
CA LEU A 196 -13.65 16.76 2.15
C LEU A 196 -14.31 15.65 2.96
N VAL A 197 -13.91 15.44 4.22
CA VAL A 197 -14.41 14.36 5.10
C VAL A 197 -15.10 14.86 6.37
N SER A 198 -15.16 16.20 6.57
CA SER A 198 -15.85 16.87 7.70
C SER A 198 -17.37 16.95 7.49
#